data_92ea62c01be4680be7324d16de162ad2
#
_entry.id   92ea62c01be4680be7324d16de162ad2
#
_cell.length_a   1.000
_cell.length_b   1.000
_cell.length_c   1.000
_cell.angle_alpha   90.00
_cell.angle_beta   90.00
_cell.angle_gamma   90.00
#
_symmetry.space_group_name_H-M   'P 1'
#
loop_
_entity.id
_entity.type
_entity.pdbx_description
1 polymer ?
#
loop_
_entity_poly.entity_id
_entity_poly.type
_entity_poly.pdbx_seq_one_letter_code
_entity_poly.pdbx_strand_id
1 'polypeptide(L)'
;SYDFSNDPRINWLTKILKDNDQDKFLLICRTQQKTAEIENSLRDKINIKTAVFHEELNLVQRDRNAAWFADNEGARLLICSEIGSEGRNFQFCRHLILFDLPINPELIEQRIGRLDRIGQINDILIHIPTIEKSQHEKLAKWNHYGLNTFEENIPGGQSLITQYRERLIDSFENKQNDLAPLIKETKKSREEPKIKLEQGK
;
A
#
# COMPACT_ATOMS: atom_id res chain seq x y z
N SER A 1 13.44 16.89 -4.20
CA SER A 1 13.30 15.43 -4.41
C SER A 1 13.98 14.69 -3.26
N TYR A 2 13.39 13.60 -2.83
CA TYR A 2 13.98 12.73 -1.80
C TYR A 2 14.98 11.79 -2.48
N ASP A 3 16.19 11.69 -1.92
CA ASP A 3 17.21 10.77 -2.44
C ASP A 3 17.00 9.36 -1.87
N PHE A 4 16.50 8.46 -2.71
CA PHE A 4 16.28 7.06 -2.36
C PHE A 4 17.54 6.18 -2.48
N SER A 5 18.69 6.69 -2.95
CA SER A 5 19.88 5.88 -3.20
C SER A 5 20.40 5.15 -1.95
N ASN A 6 20.26 5.77 -0.78
CA ASN A 6 20.64 5.25 0.52
C ASN A 6 19.43 4.86 1.41
N ASP A 7 18.21 4.86 0.86
CA ASP A 7 17.02 4.51 1.63
C ASP A 7 17.02 3.01 1.96
N PRO A 8 16.93 2.62 3.24
CA PRO A 8 16.96 1.20 3.63
C PRO A 8 15.78 0.41 3.06
N ARG A 9 14.67 1.06 2.71
CA ARG A 9 13.54 0.42 2.05
C ARG A 9 13.86 -0.06 0.63
N ILE A 10 14.75 0.65 -0.09
CA ILE A 10 15.22 0.22 -1.41
C ILE A 10 16.12 -1.01 -1.27
N ASN A 11 16.96 -1.08 -0.24
CA ASN A 11 17.77 -2.26 0.03
C ASN A 11 16.90 -3.46 0.38
N TRP A 12 15.87 -3.26 1.20
CA TRP A 12 14.88 -4.28 1.51
C TRP A 12 14.13 -4.74 0.24
N LEU A 13 13.67 -3.80 -0.60
CA LEU A 13 12.98 -4.10 -1.86
C LEU A 13 13.86 -4.93 -2.79
N THR A 14 15.13 -4.54 -2.94
CA THR A 14 16.11 -5.30 -3.72
C THR A 14 16.25 -6.73 -3.21
N LYS A 15 16.29 -6.92 -1.90
CA LYS A 15 16.40 -8.24 -1.27
C LYS A 15 15.16 -9.10 -1.53
N ILE A 16 13.96 -8.60 -1.28
CA ILE A 16 12.73 -9.37 -1.46
C ILE A 16 12.52 -9.79 -2.92
N LEU A 17 12.89 -8.92 -3.87
CA LEU A 17 12.83 -9.23 -5.30
C LEU A 17 13.82 -10.31 -5.73
N LYS A 18 15.00 -10.37 -5.09
CA LYS A 18 15.98 -11.44 -5.32
C LYS A 18 15.57 -12.75 -4.69
N ASP A 19 15.04 -12.71 -3.47
CA ASP A 19 14.65 -13.90 -2.71
C ASP A 19 13.40 -14.59 -3.32
N ASN A 20 12.63 -13.88 -4.15
CA ASN A 20 11.41 -14.39 -4.81
C ASN A 20 11.48 -14.15 -6.32
N ASP A 21 12.49 -14.71 -6.97
CA ASP A 21 12.86 -14.42 -8.36
C ASP A 21 11.84 -14.88 -9.42
N GLN A 22 10.90 -15.76 -9.05
CA GLN A 22 9.82 -16.22 -9.93
C GLN A 22 8.52 -15.45 -9.74
N ASP A 23 8.40 -14.67 -8.67
CA ASP A 23 7.14 -13.99 -8.34
C ASP A 23 7.06 -12.59 -8.96
N LYS A 24 5.83 -12.16 -9.22
CA LYS A 24 5.50 -10.81 -9.66
C LYS A 24 5.11 -9.94 -8.47
N PHE A 25 5.50 -8.67 -8.52
CA PHE A 25 5.27 -7.68 -7.47
C PHE A 25 4.58 -6.45 -8.03
N LEU A 26 3.51 -6.01 -7.35
CA LEU A 26 2.88 -4.71 -7.57
C LEU A 26 3.30 -3.78 -6.43
N LEU A 27 3.97 -2.69 -6.75
CA LEU A 27 4.30 -1.63 -5.82
C LEU A 27 3.43 -0.41 -6.08
N ILE A 28 2.75 0.09 -5.06
CA ILE A 28 1.96 1.32 -5.13
C ILE A 28 2.57 2.37 -4.21
N CYS A 29 2.77 3.57 -4.74
CA CYS A 29 3.18 4.76 -4.02
C CYS A 29 2.31 5.96 -4.40
N ARG A 30 2.45 7.05 -3.68
CA ARG A 30 1.52 8.19 -3.78
C ARG A 30 1.59 8.94 -5.10
N THR A 31 2.80 9.19 -5.63
CA THR A 31 2.99 10.14 -6.75
C THR A 31 3.80 9.54 -7.90
N GLN A 32 3.56 10.05 -9.10
CA GLN A 32 4.34 9.74 -10.29
C GLN A 32 5.83 10.03 -10.11
N GLN A 33 6.20 11.13 -9.49
CA GLN A 33 7.61 11.46 -9.22
C GLN A 33 8.27 10.36 -8.38
N LYS A 34 7.59 9.85 -7.35
CA LYS A 34 8.10 8.77 -6.50
C LYS A 34 8.28 7.46 -7.28
N THR A 35 7.39 7.17 -8.24
CA THR A 35 7.56 5.98 -9.10
C THR A 35 8.89 6.03 -9.86
N ALA A 36 9.22 7.17 -10.45
CA ALA A 36 10.47 7.37 -11.19
C ALA A 36 11.71 7.30 -10.29
N GLU A 37 11.64 7.91 -9.11
CA GLU A 37 12.75 7.90 -8.14
C GLU A 37 13.04 6.48 -7.61
N ILE A 38 12.00 5.69 -7.32
CA ILE A 38 12.14 4.28 -6.91
C ILE A 38 12.71 3.44 -8.04
N GLU A 39 12.17 3.58 -9.26
CA GLU A 39 12.67 2.85 -10.43
C GLU A 39 14.15 3.12 -10.67
N ASN A 40 14.58 4.38 -10.66
CA ASN A 40 15.97 4.76 -10.86
C ASN A 40 16.89 4.18 -9.78
N SER A 41 16.47 4.24 -8.51
CA SER A 41 17.25 3.72 -7.39
C SER A 41 17.38 2.19 -7.42
N LEU A 42 16.37 1.48 -7.95
CA LEU A 42 16.45 0.03 -8.14
C LEU A 42 17.32 -0.37 -9.31
N ARG A 43 17.32 0.40 -10.40
CA ARG A 43 18.12 0.11 -11.61
C ARG A 43 19.59 -0.02 -11.32
N ASP A 44 20.10 0.76 -10.37
CA ASP A 44 21.48 0.73 -9.94
C ASP A 44 21.84 -0.49 -9.06
N LYS A 45 20.85 -1.18 -8.51
CA LYS A 45 21.03 -2.24 -7.50
C LYS A 45 20.65 -3.65 -7.99
N ILE A 46 19.73 -3.74 -8.94
CA ILE A 46 19.23 -5.03 -9.43
C ILE A 46 18.82 -4.93 -10.89
N ASN A 47 19.20 -5.95 -11.66
CA ASN A 47 18.73 -6.12 -13.04
C ASN A 47 17.41 -6.89 -13.03
N ILE A 48 16.29 -6.17 -13.07
CA ILE A 48 14.93 -6.74 -13.08
C ILE A 48 14.09 -6.00 -14.11
N LYS A 49 13.27 -6.75 -14.86
CA LYS A 49 12.29 -6.17 -15.79
C LYS A 49 11.22 -5.43 -14.97
N THR A 50 11.24 -4.10 -15.05
CA THR A 50 10.35 -3.21 -14.31
C THR A 50 9.52 -2.40 -15.26
N ALA A 51 8.20 -2.37 -15.07
CA ALA A 51 7.27 -1.47 -15.74
C ALA A 51 6.79 -0.39 -14.76
N VAL A 52 6.44 0.76 -15.29
CA VAL A 52 5.84 1.86 -14.53
C VAL A 52 4.43 2.16 -15.01
N PHE A 53 3.58 2.66 -14.11
CA PHE A 53 2.19 2.96 -14.40
C PHE A 53 1.77 4.22 -13.62
N HIS A 54 1.63 5.32 -14.32
CA HIS A 54 1.30 6.60 -13.72
C HIS A 54 0.45 7.47 -14.64
N GLU A 55 -0.11 8.53 -14.13
CA GLU A 55 -1.09 9.42 -14.79
C GLU A 55 -0.59 10.12 -16.04
N GLU A 56 0.71 10.38 -16.17
CA GLU A 56 1.29 11.02 -17.37
C GLU A 56 1.45 10.10 -18.56
N LEU A 57 1.37 8.77 -18.36
CA LEU A 57 1.37 7.83 -19.46
C LEU A 57 0.05 7.90 -20.23
N ASN A 58 0.11 7.93 -21.54
CA ASN A 58 -1.10 7.80 -22.35
C ASN A 58 -1.68 6.38 -22.27
N LEU A 59 -2.93 6.22 -22.74
CA LEU A 59 -3.66 4.97 -22.62
C LEU A 59 -2.92 3.79 -23.27
N VAL A 60 -2.34 3.98 -24.45
CA VAL A 60 -1.58 2.95 -25.17
C VAL A 60 -0.36 2.49 -24.39
N GLN A 61 0.37 3.43 -23.78
CA GLN A 61 1.52 3.13 -22.95
C GLN A 61 1.11 2.34 -21.69
N ARG A 62 0.00 2.74 -21.05
CA ARG A 62 -0.55 2.03 -19.88
C ARG A 62 -0.96 0.60 -20.25
N ASP A 63 -1.68 0.43 -21.35
CA ASP A 63 -2.13 -0.89 -21.80
C ASP A 63 -0.94 -1.81 -22.14
N ARG A 64 0.07 -1.27 -22.81
CA ARG A 64 1.30 -2.00 -23.11
C ARG A 64 2.05 -2.42 -21.86
N ASN A 65 2.22 -1.52 -20.89
CA ASN A 65 2.92 -1.81 -19.65
C ASN A 65 2.15 -2.82 -18.78
N ALA A 66 0.82 -2.71 -18.73
CA ALA A 66 -0.03 -3.69 -18.04
C ALA A 66 0.04 -5.07 -18.70
N ALA A 67 0.00 -5.15 -20.03
CA ALA A 67 0.15 -6.39 -20.76
C ALA A 67 1.54 -7.03 -20.55
N TRP A 68 2.58 -6.22 -20.54
CA TRP A 68 3.94 -6.71 -20.27
C TRP A 68 4.10 -7.22 -18.85
N PHE A 69 3.45 -6.61 -17.87
CA PHE A 69 3.42 -7.12 -16.49
C PHE A 69 2.60 -8.41 -16.36
N ALA A 70 1.55 -8.58 -17.15
CA ALA A 70 0.75 -9.80 -17.17
C ALA A 70 1.45 -10.99 -17.89
N ASP A 71 2.39 -10.72 -18.78
CA ASP A 71 3.16 -11.74 -19.49
C ASP A 71 4.12 -12.46 -18.52
N ASN A 72 4.13 -13.80 -18.53
CA ASN A 72 4.99 -14.61 -17.67
C ASN A 72 6.48 -14.28 -17.84
N GLU A 73 6.90 -14.00 -19.06
CA GLU A 73 8.28 -13.62 -19.40
C GLU A 73 8.50 -12.10 -19.37
N GLY A 74 7.49 -11.34 -19.01
CA GLY A 74 7.49 -9.89 -18.99
C GLY A 74 8.04 -9.26 -17.71
N ALA A 75 7.54 -8.07 -17.40
CA ALA A 75 7.95 -7.35 -16.19
C ALA A 75 7.59 -8.14 -14.93
N ARG A 76 8.54 -8.18 -13.99
CA ARG A 76 8.35 -8.80 -12.68
C ARG A 76 7.87 -7.81 -11.62
N LEU A 77 8.22 -6.55 -11.78
CA LEU A 77 7.81 -5.46 -10.90
C LEU A 77 7.02 -4.43 -11.71
N LEU A 78 5.85 -4.06 -11.23
CA LEU A 78 5.09 -2.92 -11.71
C LEU A 78 5.05 -1.86 -10.60
N ILE A 79 5.58 -0.68 -10.88
CA ILE A 79 5.55 0.46 -9.96
C ILE A 79 4.45 1.42 -10.38
N CYS A 80 3.43 1.58 -9.52
CA CYS A 80 2.26 2.42 -9.79
C CYS A 80 2.21 3.65 -8.89
N SER A 81 1.78 4.77 -9.45
CA SER A 81 1.22 5.87 -8.66
C SER A 81 -0.21 5.56 -8.22
N GLU A 82 -0.71 6.27 -7.22
CA GLU A 82 -2.10 6.15 -6.73
C GLU A 82 -3.10 6.30 -7.87
N ILE A 83 -3.03 7.40 -8.61
CA ILE A 83 -3.93 7.70 -9.73
C ILE A 83 -3.69 6.74 -10.90
N GLY A 84 -2.43 6.44 -11.20
CA GLY A 84 -2.08 5.55 -12.30
C GLY A 84 -2.69 4.16 -12.19
N SER A 85 -2.76 3.61 -10.96
CA SER A 85 -3.33 2.28 -10.72
C SER A 85 -4.86 2.23 -10.75
N GLU A 86 -5.54 3.35 -10.80
CA GLU A 86 -7.00 3.44 -10.72
C GLU A 86 -7.67 2.71 -11.89
N GLY A 87 -8.70 1.93 -11.59
CA GLY A 87 -9.47 1.18 -12.59
C GLY A 87 -8.77 -0.07 -13.15
N ARG A 88 -7.56 -0.41 -12.73
CA ARG A 88 -6.83 -1.60 -13.19
C ARG A 88 -6.83 -2.71 -12.15
N ASN A 89 -6.77 -3.96 -12.62
CA ASN A 89 -6.77 -5.17 -11.79
C ASN A 89 -5.61 -6.08 -12.19
N PHE A 90 -4.94 -6.63 -11.20
CA PHE A 90 -3.77 -7.48 -11.36
C PHE A 90 -3.89 -8.75 -10.50
N GLN A 91 -5.01 -9.48 -10.64
CA GLN A 91 -5.34 -10.66 -9.82
C GLN A 91 -4.40 -11.86 -10.07
N PHE A 92 -3.55 -11.84 -11.07
CA PHE A 92 -2.49 -12.82 -11.26
C PHE A 92 -1.27 -12.58 -10.36
N CYS A 93 -1.16 -11.40 -9.75
CA CYS A 93 -0.10 -11.01 -8.84
C CYS A 93 -0.58 -11.17 -7.41
N ARG A 94 0.24 -11.76 -6.54
CA ARG A 94 -0.09 -11.94 -5.12
C ARG A 94 0.70 -11.05 -4.16
N HIS A 95 1.82 -10.47 -4.61
CA HIS A 95 2.63 -9.58 -3.78
C HIS A 95 2.25 -8.12 -4.02
N LEU A 96 1.77 -7.47 -2.98
CA LEU A 96 1.49 -6.03 -2.97
C LEU A 96 2.47 -5.33 -2.04
N ILE A 97 3.20 -4.35 -2.56
CA ILE A 97 4.08 -3.51 -1.76
C ILE A 97 3.44 -2.12 -1.63
N LEU A 98 3.09 -1.75 -0.42
CA LEU A 98 2.61 -0.42 -0.08
C LEU A 98 3.80 0.41 0.39
N PHE A 99 4.47 1.09 -0.54
CA PHE A 99 5.69 1.84 -0.26
C PHE A 99 5.46 3.07 0.61
N ASP A 100 4.26 3.64 0.54
CA ASP A 100 3.71 4.61 1.46
C ASP A 100 2.23 4.30 1.74
N LEU A 101 1.71 4.81 2.84
CA LEU A 101 0.31 4.62 3.21
C LEU A 101 -0.44 5.96 3.17
N PRO A 102 -1.63 6.00 2.55
CA PRO A 102 -2.54 7.12 2.72
C PRO A 102 -3.13 7.11 4.15
N ILE A 103 -3.52 8.28 4.65
CA ILE A 103 -4.23 8.39 5.94
C ILE A 103 -5.63 7.79 5.83
N ASN A 104 -6.28 7.95 4.67
CA ASN A 104 -7.61 7.38 4.45
C ASN A 104 -7.54 5.87 4.18
N PRO A 105 -8.12 5.00 5.05
CA PRO A 105 -8.10 3.56 4.88
C PRO A 105 -8.88 3.07 3.65
N GLU A 106 -9.84 3.82 3.15
CA GLU A 106 -10.54 3.45 1.91
C GLU A 106 -9.58 3.39 0.72
N LEU A 107 -8.56 4.26 0.67
CA LEU A 107 -7.52 4.21 -0.35
C LEU A 107 -6.62 2.97 -0.18
N ILE A 108 -6.37 2.53 1.05
CA ILE A 108 -5.65 1.27 1.31
C ILE A 108 -6.47 0.09 0.80
N GLU A 109 -7.77 0.04 1.11
CA GLU A 109 -8.68 -0.99 0.61
C GLU A 109 -8.74 -1.01 -0.93
N GLN A 110 -8.76 0.15 -1.58
CA GLN A 110 -8.70 0.26 -3.03
C GLN A 110 -7.39 -0.28 -3.60
N ARG A 111 -6.25 -0.02 -2.96
CA ARG A 111 -4.95 -0.58 -3.36
C ARG A 111 -4.94 -2.10 -3.26
N ILE A 112 -5.43 -2.67 -2.16
CA ILE A 112 -5.56 -4.12 -1.96
C ILE A 112 -6.48 -4.71 -3.02
N GLY A 113 -7.58 -4.04 -3.33
CA GLY A 113 -8.55 -4.44 -4.34
C GLY A 113 -8.01 -4.50 -5.78
N ARG A 114 -6.78 -4.02 -6.05
CA ARG A 114 -6.11 -4.25 -7.35
C ARG A 114 -5.74 -5.71 -7.55
N LEU A 115 -5.48 -6.44 -6.46
CA LEU A 115 -5.09 -7.85 -6.46
C LEU A 115 -6.21 -8.75 -5.94
N ASP A 116 -6.97 -8.29 -4.94
CA ASP A 116 -8.05 -9.04 -4.30
C ASP A 116 -9.34 -8.95 -5.13
N ARG A 117 -9.43 -9.80 -6.13
CA ARG A 117 -10.51 -9.83 -7.11
C ARG A 117 -10.89 -11.27 -7.48
N ILE A 118 -12.06 -11.41 -8.10
CA ILE A 118 -12.49 -12.68 -8.72
C ILE A 118 -11.40 -13.14 -9.69
N GLY A 119 -10.92 -14.37 -9.50
CA GLY A 119 -9.81 -14.95 -10.26
C GLY A 119 -8.47 -14.95 -9.51
N GLN A 120 -8.37 -14.30 -8.35
CA GLN A 120 -7.24 -14.50 -7.43
C GLN A 120 -7.35 -15.86 -6.78
N ILE A 121 -6.34 -16.70 -6.96
CA ILE A 121 -6.29 -18.08 -6.46
C ILE A 121 -5.32 -18.25 -5.28
N ASN A 122 -4.57 -17.21 -4.95
CA ASN A 122 -3.58 -17.22 -3.89
C ASN A 122 -3.91 -16.22 -2.80
N ASP A 123 -3.39 -16.46 -1.61
CA ASP A 123 -3.36 -15.45 -0.57
C ASP A 123 -2.51 -14.25 -1.00
N ILE A 124 -3.01 -13.06 -0.76
CA ILE A 124 -2.29 -11.83 -1.05
C ILE A 124 -1.32 -11.55 0.08
N LEU A 125 -0.06 -11.31 -0.27
CA LEU A 125 1.00 -10.95 0.64
C LEU A 125 1.23 -9.45 0.57
N ILE A 126 0.86 -8.74 1.63
CA ILE A 126 1.01 -7.28 1.72
C ILE A 126 2.29 -6.96 2.47
N HIS A 127 3.18 -6.21 1.81
CA HIS A 127 4.46 -5.76 2.34
C HIS A 127 4.44 -4.26 2.55
N ILE A 128 4.81 -3.82 3.75
CA ILE A 128 4.83 -2.40 4.11
C ILE A 128 6.21 -2.06 4.68
N PRO A 129 7.16 -1.66 3.84
CA PRO A 129 8.49 -1.27 4.32
C PRO A 129 8.39 0.06 5.06
N THR A 130 8.77 0.08 6.33
CA THR A 130 8.76 1.28 7.16
C THR A 130 10.14 1.60 7.72
N ILE A 131 10.38 2.89 7.95
CA ILE A 131 11.54 3.36 8.69
C ILE A 131 11.14 3.46 10.16
N GLU A 132 11.97 2.91 11.05
CA GLU A 132 11.72 2.92 12.48
C GLU A 132 11.47 4.34 13.00
N LYS A 133 10.49 4.50 13.88
CA LYS A 133 10.04 5.78 14.47
C LYS A 133 9.54 6.83 13.47
N SER A 134 9.27 6.45 12.24
CA SER A 134 8.67 7.32 11.24
C SER A 134 7.15 7.46 11.41
N GLN A 135 6.60 8.51 10.79
CA GLN A 135 5.14 8.67 10.70
C GLN A 135 4.49 7.51 9.95
N HIS A 136 5.17 7.00 8.92
CA HIS A 136 4.73 5.87 8.14
C HIS A 136 4.63 4.58 8.97
N GLU A 137 5.61 4.32 9.85
CA GLU A 137 5.54 3.20 10.79
C GLU A 137 4.35 3.32 11.75
N LYS A 138 4.11 4.51 12.29
CA LYS A 138 2.96 4.76 13.17
C LYS A 138 1.62 4.52 12.46
N LEU A 139 1.51 5.00 11.22
CA LEU A 139 0.32 4.81 10.39
C LEU A 139 0.11 3.33 10.04
N ALA A 140 1.19 2.60 9.73
CA ALA A 140 1.14 1.16 9.48
C ALA A 140 0.66 0.39 10.72
N LYS A 141 1.19 0.69 11.89
CA LYS A 141 0.79 0.06 13.17
C LYS A 141 -0.67 0.35 13.52
N TRP A 142 -1.12 1.59 13.34
CA TRP A 142 -2.52 1.94 13.60
C TRP A 142 -3.49 1.21 12.66
N ASN A 143 -3.17 1.14 11.36
CA ASN A 143 -3.97 0.38 10.40
C ASN A 143 -3.98 -1.12 10.70
N HIS A 144 -2.85 -1.69 11.08
CA HIS A 144 -2.73 -3.13 11.34
C HIS A 144 -3.40 -3.52 12.67
N TYR A 145 -2.98 -2.92 13.76
CA TYR A 145 -3.41 -3.32 15.11
C TYR A 145 -4.71 -2.64 15.57
N GLY A 146 -5.02 -1.44 15.06
CA GLY A 146 -6.23 -0.71 15.38
C GLY A 146 -7.38 -1.05 14.44
N LEU A 147 -7.26 -0.65 13.18
CA LEU A 147 -8.31 -0.80 12.18
C LEU A 147 -8.39 -2.20 11.54
N ASN A 148 -7.30 -2.96 11.52
CA ASN A 148 -7.17 -4.22 10.77
C ASN A 148 -7.44 -4.08 9.26
N THR A 149 -7.08 -2.95 8.68
CA THR A 149 -7.36 -2.57 7.29
C THR A 149 -6.76 -3.53 6.26
N PHE A 150 -5.66 -4.21 6.62
CA PHE A 150 -4.95 -5.11 5.70
C PHE A 150 -5.60 -6.48 5.57
N GLU A 151 -6.45 -6.88 6.52
CA GLU A 151 -7.09 -8.20 6.54
C GLU A 151 -8.60 -8.15 6.32
N GLU A 152 -9.25 -7.04 6.70
CA GLU A 152 -10.71 -6.91 6.66
C GLU A 152 -11.14 -5.58 6.03
N ASN A 153 -12.22 -5.62 5.25
CA ASN A 153 -12.93 -4.41 4.87
C ASN A 153 -13.70 -3.88 6.08
N ILE A 154 -13.54 -2.59 6.36
CA ILE A 154 -14.16 -1.96 7.54
C ILE A 154 -15.37 -1.15 7.11
N PRO A 155 -16.59 -1.65 7.28
CA PRO A 155 -17.78 -0.83 7.09
C PRO A 155 -17.75 0.34 8.08
N GLY A 156 -17.77 1.57 7.56
CA GLY A 156 -17.68 2.78 8.40
C GLY A 156 -16.26 3.19 8.83
N GLY A 157 -15.21 2.66 8.17
CA GLY A 157 -13.82 3.04 8.44
C GLY A 157 -13.58 4.55 8.37
N GLN A 158 -14.29 5.26 7.51
CA GLN A 158 -14.25 6.72 7.43
C GLN A 158 -14.72 7.40 8.73
N SER A 159 -15.73 6.89 9.40
CA SER A 159 -16.20 7.43 10.69
C SER A 159 -15.14 7.23 11.80
N LEU A 160 -14.49 6.06 11.82
CA LEU A 160 -13.40 5.77 12.76
C LEU A 160 -12.19 6.67 12.50
N ILE A 161 -11.85 6.91 11.23
CA ILE A 161 -10.78 7.84 10.87
C ILE A 161 -11.10 9.25 11.32
N THR A 162 -12.30 9.75 11.05
CA THR A 162 -12.71 11.10 11.46
C THR A 162 -12.60 11.25 12.97
N GLN A 163 -12.99 10.23 13.71
CA GLN A 163 -12.93 10.22 15.19
C GLN A 163 -11.50 10.27 15.74
N TYR A 164 -10.54 9.58 15.10
CA TYR A 164 -9.18 9.42 15.65
C TYR A 164 -8.10 10.17 14.88
N ARG A 165 -8.45 10.81 13.76
CA ARG A 165 -7.50 11.46 12.85
C ARG A 165 -6.62 12.51 13.53
N GLU A 166 -7.21 13.40 14.31
CA GLU A 166 -6.46 14.47 15.00
C GLU A 166 -5.43 13.87 15.96
N ARG A 167 -5.83 12.89 16.75
CA ARG A 167 -4.94 12.21 17.68
C ARG A 167 -3.83 11.43 16.97
N LEU A 168 -4.14 10.83 15.84
CA LEU A 168 -3.14 10.16 15.00
C LEU A 168 -2.12 11.16 14.47
N ILE A 169 -2.57 12.31 13.94
CA ILE A 169 -1.70 13.37 13.44
C ILE A 169 -0.84 13.94 14.56
N ASP A 170 -1.42 14.22 15.71
CA ASP A 170 -0.68 14.67 16.90
C ASP A 170 0.41 13.68 17.32
N SER A 171 0.16 12.39 17.17
CA SER A 171 1.16 11.36 17.45
C SER A 171 2.36 11.39 16.49
N PHE A 172 2.19 11.97 15.29
CA PHE A 172 3.27 12.11 14.33
C PHE A 172 4.25 13.21 14.73
N GLU A 173 3.74 14.29 15.32
CA GLU A 173 4.54 15.45 15.73
C GLU A 173 5.19 15.25 17.11
N ASN A 174 4.49 14.55 17.98
CA ASN A 174 4.89 14.40 19.39
C ASN A 174 5.56 13.05 19.61
N LYS A 175 6.89 13.07 19.76
CA LYS A 175 7.69 11.84 20.01
C LYS A 175 7.34 11.16 21.35
N GLN A 176 6.69 11.88 22.27
CA GLN A 176 6.28 11.38 23.58
C GLN A 176 4.86 10.80 23.60
N ASN A 177 4.05 11.01 22.56
CA ASN A 177 2.72 10.44 22.50
C ASN A 177 2.80 8.95 22.14
N ASP A 178 2.47 8.13 23.13
CA ASP A 178 2.34 6.70 22.96
C ASP A 178 1.13 6.39 22.04
N LEU A 179 1.39 5.69 20.93
CA LEU A 179 0.37 5.25 19.99
C LEU A 179 -0.51 4.11 20.56
N ALA A 180 -0.03 3.41 21.59
CA ALA A 180 -0.71 2.24 22.13
C ALA A 180 -2.12 2.52 22.66
N PRO A 181 -2.41 3.61 23.41
CA PRO A 181 -3.77 3.94 23.80
C PRO A 181 -4.70 4.18 22.61
N LEU A 182 -4.22 4.89 21.58
CA LEU A 182 -4.98 5.17 20.36
C LEU A 182 -5.33 3.87 19.61
N ILE A 183 -4.38 2.96 19.45
CA ILE A 183 -4.59 1.64 18.85
C ILE A 183 -5.64 0.85 19.62
N LYS A 184 -5.54 0.81 20.96
CA LYS A 184 -6.46 0.08 21.83
C LYS A 184 -7.90 0.62 21.71
N GLU A 185 -8.07 1.94 21.73
CA GLU A 185 -9.38 2.57 21.60
C GLU A 185 -9.97 2.36 20.20
N THR A 186 -9.17 2.48 19.15
CA THR A 186 -9.60 2.23 17.77
C THR A 186 -10.05 0.78 17.61
N LYS A 187 -9.30 -0.18 18.11
CA LYS A 187 -9.66 -1.60 18.10
C LYS A 187 -10.97 -1.84 18.82
N LYS A 188 -11.15 -1.27 20.01
CA LYS A 188 -12.41 -1.37 20.78
C LYS A 188 -13.59 -0.81 19.99
N SER A 189 -13.46 0.38 19.39
CA SER A 189 -14.53 1.00 18.59
C SER A 189 -14.88 0.20 17.35
N ARG A 190 -13.91 -0.46 16.73
CA ARG A 190 -14.13 -1.36 15.59
C ARG A 190 -14.93 -2.62 16.00
N GLU A 191 -14.62 -3.18 17.17
CA GLU A 191 -15.20 -4.42 17.68
C GLU A 191 -16.56 -4.20 18.37
N GLU A 192 -16.93 -2.96 18.68
CA GLU A 192 -18.24 -2.65 19.23
C GLU A 192 -19.34 -2.99 18.20
N PRO A 193 -20.34 -3.84 18.57
CA PRO A 193 -21.37 -4.23 17.62
C PRO A 193 -22.15 -3.00 17.16
N LYS A 194 -22.40 -2.89 15.85
CA LYS A 194 -23.29 -1.90 15.22
C LYS A 194 -24.75 -2.19 15.58
N ILE A 195 -25.12 -2.13 16.85
CA ILE A 195 -26.48 -2.43 17.36
C ILE A 195 -27.45 -1.26 17.12
N LYS A 196 -27.19 -0.29 16.26
CA LYS A 196 -28.08 0.88 16.13
C LYS A 196 -28.56 1.23 14.72
N LEU A 197 -28.62 0.29 13.79
CA LEU A 197 -29.20 0.59 12.47
C LEU A 197 -30.41 -0.27 12.08
N GLU A 198 -30.93 -1.13 12.94
CA GLU A 198 -32.13 -1.93 12.67
C GLU A 198 -33.37 -1.58 13.52
N GLN A 199 -33.34 -0.51 14.29
CA GLN A 199 -34.56 -0.04 14.99
C GLN A 199 -34.95 1.36 14.48
N GLY A 200 -35.24 1.44 13.20
CA GLY A 200 -35.72 2.64 12.54
C GLY A 200 -36.60 2.31 11.36
N LYS A 201 -37.67 1.53 11.60
CA LYS A 201 -38.93 1.54 10.84
C LYS A 201 -40.10 1.43 11.80
#